data_58f5ac8b2bfc2bcd24020613616a2305
#
_entry.id   58f5ac8b2bfc2bcd24020613616a2305
#
_cell.length_a   1.000
_cell.length_b   1.000
_cell.length_c   1.000
_cell.angle_alpha   90.00
_cell.angle_beta   90.00
_cell.angle_gamma   90.00
#
_symmetry.space_group_name_H-M   'P 1'
#
loop_
_entity.id
_entity.type
_entity.pdbx_description
1 polymer ?
#
loop_
_entity_poly.entity_id
_entity_poly.type
_entity_poly.pdbx_seq_one_letter_code
_entity_poly.pdbx_strand_id
1 'polypeptide(L)'
;MLRYTIGAAFAVVFCLSSFLIDQKPVVKTARENYQTYCSSCHGEKVEAFVDRKWKHGTGKAELMTSISGGYPDLGMPTWKATLNEKEIGELADLILESLKNVDQYKFASKPTSNVFSSEGQTVKLDTIAKDLGSPWGLAFLPEGDMLVSTRSGDIYRVGQNQQKTKISGGPTVLAEGQGGLLDVVLHPDFAKNQFVYFSYSAVKNEGDQKLSTTAIMRAKLAGNTLTDQKVIFEAMPYSKTRHHYGSRMAFDNKGYLFVSVGERGNEKENPQSIANDLGKVHRLYDDGRIPEDNPFVKDKNARGSIYSYGHRNPQGMLKHPVTGEIWTNEHGPRGGDELNIVKKGANYGWPIICYGINYDGKPITNLTAKEGMEQPLTYWLPSIAPSGLAFVDSPKYPGWKGNLLIGSLRFQYLNRCVMEGNKVVKQENLLKNVGRLRNIKQGPDGYLYVSVEEPGYIFRLQPVNQ
;
A
#
# COMPACT_ATOMS: atom_id res chain seq x y z
N MET A 1 -82.05 15.37 -31.62
CA MET A 1 -81.24 15.09 -32.82
C MET A 1 -79.84 14.88 -32.40
N LEU A 2 -79.40 13.62 -32.33
CA LEU A 2 -78.10 13.19 -31.86
C LEU A 2 -77.25 12.86 -33.10
N ARG A 3 -76.10 13.52 -33.28
CA ARG A 3 -75.15 13.21 -34.34
C ARG A 3 -73.94 12.49 -33.71
N TYR A 4 -73.79 11.22 -34.07
CA TYR A 4 -72.61 10.42 -33.78
C TYR A 4 -71.54 10.74 -34.81
N THR A 5 -70.32 11.10 -34.34
CA THR A 5 -69.12 11.15 -35.18
C THR A 5 -68.22 9.97 -34.80
N ILE A 6 -67.99 9.11 -35.80
CA ILE A 6 -67.10 7.97 -35.71
C ILE A 6 -65.67 8.47 -35.91
N GLY A 7 -64.84 8.29 -34.91
CA GLY A 7 -63.39 8.54 -35.00
C GLY A 7 -62.65 7.25 -35.38
N ALA A 8 -61.96 7.24 -36.48
CA ALA A 8 -61.10 6.16 -36.93
C ALA A 8 -59.75 6.23 -36.19
N ALA A 9 -59.44 5.20 -35.44
CA ALA A 9 -58.14 5.02 -34.80
C ALA A 9 -57.18 4.41 -35.83
N PHE A 10 -56.13 5.15 -36.21
CA PHE A 10 -54.98 4.64 -36.94
C PHE A 10 -54.02 4.00 -35.94
N ALA A 11 -53.89 2.68 -35.98
CA ALA A 11 -52.87 1.94 -35.28
C ALA A 11 -51.54 2.03 -36.07
N VAL A 12 -50.59 2.82 -35.56
CA VAL A 12 -49.20 2.83 -36.08
C VAL A 12 -48.47 1.67 -35.45
N VAL A 13 -48.22 0.61 -36.21
CA VAL A 13 -47.34 -0.49 -35.80
C VAL A 13 -45.90 -0.02 -35.97
N PHE A 14 -45.23 0.29 -34.83
CA PHE A 14 -43.79 0.49 -34.80
C PHE A 14 -43.08 -0.87 -34.83
N CYS A 15 -42.58 -1.27 -35.99
CA CYS A 15 -41.57 -2.35 -36.08
C CYS A 15 -40.26 -1.87 -35.47
N LEU A 16 -40.02 -2.21 -34.20
CA LEU A 16 -38.68 -2.14 -33.59
C LEU A 16 -37.86 -3.29 -34.20
N SER A 17 -37.13 -3.01 -35.28
CA SER A 17 -36.03 -3.85 -35.71
C SER A 17 -34.88 -3.63 -34.73
N SER A 18 -34.74 -4.51 -33.74
CA SER A 18 -33.55 -4.62 -32.89
C SER A 18 -32.36 -5.00 -33.79
N PHE A 19 -31.57 -3.99 -34.15
CA PHE A 19 -30.21 -4.23 -34.64
C PHE A 19 -29.40 -4.82 -33.47
N LEU A 20 -29.28 -6.13 -33.40
CA LEU A 20 -28.24 -6.81 -32.67
C LEU A 20 -26.91 -6.44 -33.37
N ILE A 21 -26.26 -5.39 -32.89
CA ILE A 21 -24.88 -5.11 -33.25
C ILE A 21 -24.08 -6.26 -32.64
N ASP A 22 -23.71 -7.21 -33.46
CA ASP A 22 -22.74 -8.26 -33.13
C ASP A 22 -21.39 -7.56 -32.89
N GLN A 23 -21.18 -7.11 -31.65
CA GLN A 23 -19.90 -6.56 -31.25
C GLN A 23 -18.90 -7.70 -31.22
N LYS A 24 -18.18 -7.89 -32.34
CA LYS A 24 -17.00 -8.74 -32.33
C LYS A 24 -16.12 -8.34 -31.12
N PRO A 25 -15.67 -9.30 -30.32
CA PRO A 25 -14.81 -8.98 -29.18
C PRO A 25 -13.60 -8.18 -29.70
N VAL A 26 -13.40 -7.00 -29.13
CA VAL A 26 -12.25 -6.15 -29.48
C VAL A 26 -11.00 -6.91 -29.04
N VAL A 27 -10.25 -7.43 -30.01
CA VAL A 27 -8.99 -8.13 -29.77
C VAL A 27 -8.00 -7.07 -29.29
N LYS A 28 -7.63 -7.12 -28.01
CA LYS A 28 -6.63 -6.24 -27.43
C LYS A 28 -5.23 -6.64 -27.90
N THR A 29 -4.39 -5.66 -28.17
CA THR A 29 -2.97 -5.87 -28.42
C THR A 29 -2.26 -6.37 -27.15
N ALA A 30 -1.09 -7.01 -27.27
CA ALA A 30 -0.29 -7.42 -26.14
C ALA A 30 0.05 -6.24 -25.19
N ARG A 31 0.28 -5.04 -25.72
CA ARG A 31 0.52 -3.85 -24.91
C ARG A 31 -0.73 -3.38 -24.14
N GLU A 32 -1.90 -3.43 -24.75
CA GLU A 32 -3.16 -3.13 -24.07
C GLU A 32 -3.48 -4.18 -23.00
N ASN A 33 -3.22 -5.46 -23.25
CA ASN A 33 -3.34 -6.52 -22.26
C ASN A 33 -2.36 -6.30 -21.10
N TYR A 34 -1.11 -5.93 -21.39
CA TYR A 34 -0.14 -5.58 -20.36
C TYR A 34 -0.62 -4.41 -19.49
N GLN A 35 -1.05 -3.30 -20.11
CA GLN A 35 -1.56 -2.13 -19.41
C GLN A 35 -2.80 -2.47 -18.57
N THR A 36 -3.67 -3.34 -19.11
CA THR A 36 -4.91 -3.72 -18.44
C THR A 36 -4.68 -4.61 -17.21
N TYR A 37 -3.80 -5.62 -17.32
CA TYR A 37 -3.72 -6.72 -16.37
C TYR A 37 -2.42 -6.79 -15.57
N CYS A 38 -1.32 -6.27 -16.11
CA CYS A 38 0.01 -6.47 -15.55
C CYS A 38 0.60 -5.21 -14.93
N SER A 39 0.32 -4.03 -15.51
CA SER A 39 0.97 -2.76 -15.15
C SER A 39 0.76 -2.36 -13.69
N SER A 40 -0.37 -2.74 -13.08
CA SER A 40 -0.67 -2.40 -11.67
C SER A 40 0.35 -2.97 -10.67
N CYS A 41 0.94 -4.13 -10.98
CA CYS A 41 1.92 -4.79 -10.13
C CYS A 41 3.35 -4.65 -10.67
N HIS A 42 3.50 -4.70 -12.00
CA HIS A 42 4.80 -4.72 -12.67
C HIS A 42 5.27 -3.35 -13.16
N GLY A 43 4.47 -2.29 -13.01
CA GLY A 43 4.76 -0.96 -13.50
C GLY A 43 4.16 -0.71 -14.89
N GLU A 44 4.00 0.55 -15.26
CA GLU A 44 3.32 0.93 -16.51
C GLU A 44 4.15 0.64 -17.77
N LYS A 45 5.45 0.49 -17.60
CA LYS A 45 6.39 0.19 -18.69
C LYS A 45 6.83 -1.26 -18.62
N VAL A 46 6.62 -1.99 -19.70
CA VAL A 46 7.08 -3.40 -19.84
C VAL A 46 8.57 -3.53 -19.56
N GLU A 47 9.31 -2.49 -19.88
CA GLU A 47 10.75 -2.37 -19.68
C GLU A 47 11.19 -2.55 -18.22
N ALA A 48 10.28 -2.39 -17.26
CA ALA A 48 10.57 -2.63 -15.84
C ALA A 48 10.97 -4.08 -15.51
N PHE A 49 10.72 -5.02 -16.40
CA PHE A 49 11.23 -6.40 -16.25
C PHE A 49 12.74 -6.53 -16.44
N VAL A 50 13.37 -5.59 -17.10
CA VAL A 50 14.79 -5.64 -17.47
C VAL A 50 15.70 -5.59 -16.25
N ASP A 51 15.33 -4.80 -15.25
CA ASP A 51 16.13 -4.60 -14.04
C ASP A 51 15.87 -5.69 -12.97
N ARG A 52 15.04 -6.69 -13.29
CA ARG A 52 14.66 -7.70 -12.29
C ARG A 52 15.46 -8.98 -12.46
N LYS A 53 15.92 -9.52 -11.34
CA LYS A 53 16.48 -10.87 -11.32
C LYS A 53 15.34 -11.88 -11.50
N TRP A 54 15.32 -12.55 -12.63
CA TRP A 54 14.31 -13.54 -12.98
C TRP A 54 14.52 -14.83 -12.18
N LYS A 55 13.47 -15.29 -11.52
CA LYS A 55 13.54 -16.46 -10.62
C LYS A 55 12.98 -17.73 -11.24
N HIS A 56 12.20 -17.62 -12.33
CA HIS A 56 11.39 -18.72 -12.87
C HIS A 56 11.68 -18.99 -14.35
N GLY A 57 12.92 -18.75 -14.78
CA GLY A 57 13.35 -18.91 -16.17
C GLY A 57 13.21 -17.62 -16.98
N THR A 58 13.90 -17.57 -18.13
CA THR A 58 14.03 -16.38 -18.98
C THR A 58 13.58 -16.61 -20.43
N GLY A 59 13.17 -17.82 -20.78
CA GLY A 59 12.69 -18.18 -22.09
C GLY A 59 11.18 -17.93 -22.26
N LYS A 60 10.71 -18.00 -23.52
CA LYS A 60 9.29 -17.78 -23.84
C LYS A 60 8.38 -18.80 -23.14
N ALA A 61 8.77 -20.08 -23.11
CA ALA A 61 7.97 -21.14 -22.52
C ALA A 61 7.79 -20.95 -21.01
N GLU A 62 8.87 -20.59 -20.30
CA GLU A 62 8.82 -20.31 -18.87
C GLU A 62 8.01 -19.07 -18.57
N LEU A 63 8.09 -18.02 -19.41
CA LEU A 63 7.24 -16.85 -19.29
C LEU A 63 5.77 -17.17 -19.50
N MET A 64 5.43 -17.93 -20.53
CA MET A 64 4.05 -18.37 -20.77
C MET A 64 3.52 -19.20 -19.59
N THR A 65 4.33 -20.08 -19.03
CA THR A 65 3.98 -20.85 -17.83
C THR A 65 3.74 -19.93 -16.64
N SER A 66 4.64 -18.97 -16.42
CA SER A 66 4.55 -18.00 -15.32
C SER A 66 3.34 -17.09 -15.45
N ILE A 67 3.01 -16.62 -16.65
CA ILE A 67 1.83 -15.80 -16.90
C ILE A 67 0.56 -16.66 -16.75
N SER A 68 0.51 -17.81 -17.39
CA SER A 68 -0.66 -18.70 -17.37
C SER A 68 -1.03 -19.13 -15.96
N GLY A 69 -0.05 -19.71 -15.23
CA GLY A 69 -0.23 -20.24 -13.88
C GLY A 69 -0.25 -19.18 -12.79
N GLY A 70 0.42 -18.06 -13.01
CA GLY A 70 0.69 -17.06 -11.97
C GLY A 70 1.50 -17.62 -10.81
N TYR A 71 1.60 -16.84 -9.76
CA TYR A 71 2.15 -17.21 -8.44
C TYR A 71 1.23 -16.63 -7.37
N PRO A 72 0.04 -17.21 -7.13
CA PRO A 72 -0.97 -16.63 -6.25
C PRO A 72 -0.46 -16.36 -4.84
N ASP A 73 0.37 -17.24 -4.31
CA ASP A 73 0.99 -17.08 -2.99
C ASP A 73 1.99 -15.92 -2.92
N LEU A 74 2.52 -15.48 -4.07
CA LEU A 74 3.38 -14.30 -4.21
C LEU A 74 2.62 -13.05 -4.66
N GLY A 75 1.31 -13.15 -4.87
CA GLY A 75 0.44 -12.06 -5.28
C GLY A 75 0.26 -11.90 -6.80
N MET A 76 0.79 -12.82 -7.61
CA MET A 76 0.55 -12.83 -9.05
C MET A 76 -0.63 -13.75 -9.40
N PRO A 77 -1.75 -13.23 -9.90
CA PRO A 77 -2.91 -14.05 -10.28
C PRO A 77 -2.59 -15.04 -11.42
N THR A 78 -3.39 -16.11 -11.54
CA THR A 78 -3.40 -16.97 -12.72
C THR A 78 -4.14 -16.26 -13.86
N TRP A 79 -3.57 -16.25 -15.07
CA TRP A 79 -4.16 -15.53 -16.20
C TRP A 79 -4.81 -16.43 -17.26
N LYS A 80 -4.64 -17.76 -17.17
CA LYS A 80 -5.21 -18.72 -18.15
C LYS A 80 -6.73 -18.72 -18.26
N ALA A 81 -7.44 -18.17 -17.25
CA ALA A 81 -8.89 -18.02 -17.29
C ALA A 81 -9.36 -16.70 -17.93
N THR A 82 -8.46 -15.75 -18.09
CA THR A 82 -8.73 -14.39 -18.59
C THR A 82 -8.14 -14.15 -19.97
N LEU A 83 -6.96 -14.72 -20.23
CA LEU A 83 -6.21 -14.62 -21.47
C LEU A 83 -6.07 -16.00 -22.11
N ASN A 84 -6.28 -16.08 -23.40
CA ASN A 84 -6.04 -17.31 -24.14
C ASN A 84 -4.53 -17.54 -24.40
N GLU A 85 -4.16 -18.71 -24.87
CA GLU A 85 -2.76 -19.11 -25.07
C GLU A 85 -2.03 -18.18 -26.04
N LYS A 86 -2.69 -17.71 -27.10
CA LYS A 86 -2.15 -16.76 -28.06
C LYS A 86 -1.83 -15.41 -27.40
N GLU A 87 -2.75 -14.85 -26.63
CA GLU A 87 -2.58 -13.58 -25.90
C GLU A 87 -1.46 -13.68 -24.85
N ILE A 88 -1.35 -14.82 -24.18
CA ILE A 88 -0.25 -15.11 -23.24
C ILE A 88 1.09 -15.18 -24.00
N GLY A 89 1.11 -15.83 -25.16
CA GLY A 89 2.28 -15.89 -26.02
C GLY A 89 2.72 -14.53 -26.53
N GLU A 90 1.78 -13.68 -26.94
CA GLU A 90 2.04 -12.31 -27.38
C GLU A 90 2.55 -11.42 -26.24
N LEU A 91 2.06 -11.61 -25.02
CA LEU A 91 2.59 -10.94 -23.82
C LEU A 91 4.03 -11.37 -23.50
N ALA A 92 4.32 -12.67 -23.61
CA ALA A 92 5.67 -13.18 -23.43
C ALA A 92 6.63 -12.61 -24.49
N ASP A 93 6.20 -12.53 -25.75
CA ASP A 93 6.98 -11.90 -26.82
C ASP A 93 7.22 -10.42 -26.56
N LEU A 94 6.22 -9.68 -26.14
CA LEU A 94 6.34 -8.26 -25.78
C LEU A 94 7.37 -8.04 -24.68
N ILE A 95 7.38 -8.88 -23.65
CA ILE A 95 8.34 -8.80 -22.54
C ILE A 95 9.75 -9.14 -23.05
N LEU A 96 9.92 -10.22 -23.83
CA LEU A 96 11.22 -10.63 -24.37
C LEU A 96 11.77 -9.62 -25.36
N GLU A 97 10.92 -8.99 -26.18
CA GLU A 97 11.36 -7.95 -27.11
C GLU A 97 11.84 -6.71 -26.35
N SER A 98 11.15 -6.35 -25.26
CA SER A 98 11.60 -5.27 -24.39
C SER A 98 12.98 -5.54 -23.79
N LEU A 99 13.30 -6.80 -23.47
CA LEU A 99 14.64 -7.20 -23.00
C LEU A 99 15.72 -7.03 -24.05
N LYS A 100 15.44 -7.30 -25.33
CA LYS A 100 16.41 -7.14 -26.43
C LYS A 100 16.77 -5.67 -26.69
N ASN A 101 15.85 -4.78 -26.41
CA ASN A 101 15.96 -3.36 -26.71
C ASN A 101 16.33 -2.52 -25.47
N VAL A 102 16.89 -3.16 -24.42
CA VAL A 102 17.29 -2.50 -23.16
C VAL A 102 18.04 -1.21 -23.36
N ASP A 103 19.00 -1.16 -24.25
CA ASP A 103 19.84 0.03 -24.48
C ASP A 103 19.07 1.19 -25.14
N GLN A 104 17.95 0.90 -25.81
CA GLN A 104 17.05 1.90 -26.39
C GLN A 104 16.07 2.45 -25.34
N TYR A 105 15.69 1.61 -24.38
CA TYR A 105 14.90 2.01 -23.22
C TYR A 105 15.84 2.54 -22.15
N LYS A 106 16.44 3.67 -22.37
CA LYS A 106 16.94 4.45 -21.24
C LYS A 106 15.74 4.60 -20.33
N PHE A 107 15.77 3.93 -19.18
CA PHE A 107 14.78 4.13 -18.11
C PHE A 107 14.89 5.58 -17.63
N ALA A 108 14.65 6.49 -18.53
CA ALA A 108 14.60 7.91 -18.31
C ALA A 108 13.27 8.24 -17.67
N SER A 109 12.96 7.52 -16.62
CA SER A 109 12.02 8.03 -15.66
C SER A 109 12.75 8.61 -14.45
N LYS A 110 14.03 8.89 -14.56
CA LYS A 110 14.60 9.88 -13.66
C LYS A 110 13.99 11.21 -14.06
N PRO A 111 13.46 11.99 -13.12
CA PRO A 111 12.96 13.31 -13.43
C PRO A 111 14.08 14.11 -14.09
N THR A 112 13.74 14.92 -15.08
CA THR A 112 14.70 15.79 -15.79
C THR A 112 15.23 16.91 -14.89
N SER A 113 14.60 17.11 -13.74
CA SER A 113 14.97 18.10 -12.72
C SER A 113 14.81 17.48 -11.33
N ASN A 114 15.58 17.95 -10.36
CA ASN A 114 15.37 17.69 -8.94
C ASN A 114 14.52 18.76 -8.25
N VAL A 115 14.00 19.73 -9.00
CA VAL A 115 13.09 20.78 -8.53
C VAL A 115 11.68 20.51 -9.04
N PHE A 116 10.72 20.57 -8.14
CA PHE A 116 9.31 20.28 -8.41
C PHE A 116 8.45 21.41 -7.90
N SER A 117 7.71 22.03 -8.81
CA SER A 117 6.73 23.07 -8.47
C SER A 117 5.36 22.45 -8.26
N SER A 118 4.64 22.99 -7.29
CA SER A 118 3.24 22.69 -7.00
C SER A 118 2.51 23.99 -6.73
N GLU A 119 1.22 23.89 -6.53
CA GLU A 119 0.44 25.02 -6.05
C GLU A 119 0.89 25.41 -4.62
N GLY A 120 1.37 26.66 -4.51
CA GLY A 120 1.77 27.26 -3.23
C GLY A 120 3.13 26.82 -2.68
N GLN A 121 3.84 25.88 -3.30
CA GLN A 121 5.14 25.45 -2.81
C GLN A 121 6.01 24.86 -3.93
N THR A 122 7.27 25.26 -4.01
CA THR A 122 8.31 24.61 -4.82
C THR A 122 9.29 23.90 -3.88
N VAL A 123 9.67 22.68 -4.23
CA VAL A 123 10.63 21.89 -3.47
C VAL A 123 11.73 21.33 -4.37
N LYS A 124 12.93 21.25 -3.81
CA LYS A 124 14.08 20.55 -4.39
C LYS A 124 14.34 19.26 -3.63
N LEU A 125 14.66 18.18 -4.34
CA LEU A 125 15.08 16.94 -3.73
C LEU A 125 16.56 16.98 -3.38
N ASP A 126 16.87 16.84 -2.09
CA ASP A 126 18.21 16.59 -1.60
C ASP A 126 18.34 15.10 -1.26
N THR A 127 19.32 14.41 -1.83
CA THR A 127 19.59 13.00 -1.50
C THR A 127 20.28 12.90 -0.14
N ILE A 128 19.61 12.27 0.82
CA ILE A 128 20.13 12.07 2.19
C ILE A 128 20.78 10.70 2.34
N ALA A 129 20.21 9.67 1.73
CA ALA A 129 20.79 8.34 1.70
C ALA A 129 20.47 7.64 0.37
N LYS A 130 21.37 6.73 -0.02
CA LYS A 130 21.26 5.94 -1.24
C LYS A 130 21.68 4.48 -0.99
N ASP A 131 21.39 3.63 -1.96
CA ASP A 131 21.78 2.20 -1.93
C ASP A 131 21.23 1.47 -0.71
N LEU A 132 19.95 1.72 -0.40
CA LEU A 132 19.22 1.10 0.70
C LEU A 132 18.34 -0.08 0.24
N GLY A 133 18.37 -0.43 -1.05
CA GLY A 133 17.48 -1.44 -1.61
C GLY A 133 16.01 -0.98 -1.55
N SER A 134 15.24 -1.56 -0.64
CA SER A 134 13.83 -1.18 -0.43
C SER A 134 13.65 -0.60 0.98
N PRO A 135 13.95 0.69 1.21
CA PRO A 135 13.74 1.35 2.49
C PRO A 135 12.24 1.47 2.76
N TRP A 136 11.77 0.84 3.84
CA TRP A 136 10.36 0.67 4.11
C TRP A 136 9.85 1.58 5.24
N GLY A 137 10.43 1.47 6.43
CA GLY A 137 10.11 2.27 7.61
C GLY A 137 11.14 3.38 7.83
N LEU A 138 10.68 4.53 8.32
CA LEU A 138 11.50 5.67 8.74
C LEU A 138 11.05 6.13 10.11
N ALA A 139 12.00 6.30 11.06
CA ALA A 139 11.76 6.94 12.33
C ALA A 139 12.92 7.88 12.66
N PHE A 140 12.63 9.06 13.21
CA PHE A 140 13.64 10.03 13.60
C PHE A 140 13.95 9.89 15.08
N LEU A 141 15.22 9.76 15.40
CA LEU A 141 15.74 9.84 16.76
C LEU A 141 15.71 11.29 17.26
N PRO A 142 15.62 11.54 18.58
CA PRO A 142 15.55 12.89 19.13
C PRO A 142 16.68 13.81 18.69
N GLU A 143 17.87 13.24 18.48
CA GLU A 143 19.07 13.94 18.00
C GLU A 143 19.04 14.27 16.51
N GLY A 144 18.04 13.80 15.75
CA GLY A 144 17.85 14.08 14.32
C GLY A 144 18.36 13.00 13.36
N ASP A 145 19.04 11.97 13.84
CA ASP A 145 19.38 10.80 13.03
C ASP A 145 18.12 10.02 12.66
N MET A 146 18.16 9.26 11.57
CA MET A 146 17.06 8.39 11.15
C MET A 146 17.38 6.92 11.38
N LEU A 147 16.42 6.17 11.90
CA LEU A 147 16.36 4.72 11.76
C LEU A 147 15.61 4.37 10.50
N VAL A 148 16.18 3.49 9.70
CA VAL A 148 15.63 3.02 8.42
C VAL A 148 15.58 1.50 8.45
N SER A 149 14.40 0.93 8.34
CA SER A 149 14.23 -0.50 8.08
C SER A 149 14.18 -0.75 6.58
N THR A 150 14.84 -1.82 6.12
CA THR A 150 14.79 -2.23 4.71
C THR A 150 14.12 -3.59 4.60
N ARG A 151 13.39 -3.81 3.53
CA ARG A 151 12.63 -5.05 3.34
C ARG A 151 13.50 -6.32 3.37
N SER A 152 14.80 -6.21 3.07
CA SER A 152 15.75 -7.31 3.19
C SER A 152 16.00 -7.81 4.62
N GLY A 153 15.63 -7.02 5.64
CA GLY A 153 15.90 -7.31 7.05
C GLY A 153 16.97 -6.42 7.68
N ASP A 154 17.63 -5.58 6.90
CA ASP A 154 18.64 -4.68 7.43
C ASP A 154 18.00 -3.46 8.11
N ILE A 155 18.67 -2.98 9.15
CA ILE A 155 18.34 -1.75 9.85
C ILE A 155 19.55 -0.83 9.75
N TYR A 156 19.33 0.42 9.37
CA TYR A 156 20.37 1.44 9.29
C TYR A 156 20.04 2.63 10.19
N ARG A 157 21.07 3.17 10.82
CA ARG A 157 21.07 4.51 11.35
C ARG A 157 21.71 5.41 10.29
N VAL A 158 20.97 6.42 9.84
CA VAL A 158 21.46 7.44 8.91
C VAL A 158 21.65 8.72 9.71
N GLY A 159 22.89 9.11 9.90
CA GLY A 159 23.25 10.31 10.65
C GLY A 159 22.96 11.59 9.86
N GLN A 160 22.92 12.73 10.57
CA GLN A 160 22.79 14.06 9.94
C GLN A 160 23.94 14.36 8.96
N ASN A 161 25.09 13.74 9.15
CA ASN A 161 26.24 13.75 8.23
C ASN A 161 26.08 12.80 7.03
N GLN A 162 24.90 12.18 6.87
CA GLN A 162 24.54 11.24 5.81
C GLN A 162 25.30 9.89 5.84
N GLN A 163 26.06 9.63 6.90
CA GLN A 163 26.71 8.32 7.09
C GLN A 163 25.67 7.27 7.46
N LYS A 164 25.80 6.09 6.85
CA LYS A 164 24.97 4.91 7.14
C LYS A 164 25.74 4.00 8.09
N THR A 165 25.14 3.64 9.21
CA THR A 165 25.66 2.64 10.14
C THR A 165 24.62 1.52 10.28
N LYS A 166 25.06 0.28 10.13
CA LYS A 166 24.15 -0.87 10.30
C LYS A 166 23.87 -1.10 11.78
N ILE A 167 22.60 -1.30 12.11
CA ILE A 167 22.13 -1.67 13.45
C ILE A 167 22.02 -3.19 13.51
N SER A 168 22.61 -3.78 14.54
CA SER A 168 22.55 -5.21 14.83
C SER A 168 21.37 -5.59 15.73
N GLY A 169 21.02 -6.88 15.79
CA GLY A 169 19.95 -7.39 16.68
C GLY A 169 18.53 -7.25 16.12
N GLY A 170 18.37 -7.04 14.82
CA GLY A 170 17.05 -7.07 14.17
C GLY A 170 16.42 -8.47 14.18
N PRO A 171 15.09 -8.56 13.90
CA PRO A 171 14.38 -9.85 13.84
C PRO A 171 14.77 -10.65 12.59
N THR A 172 14.66 -11.97 12.69
CA THR A 172 14.71 -12.82 11.49
C THR A 172 13.42 -12.65 10.69
N VAL A 173 13.52 -12.31 9.42
CA VAL A 173 12.38 -11.99 8.56
C VAL A 173 12.30 -12.89 7.33
N LEU A 174 11.09 -13.11 6.83
CA LEU A 174 10.85 -13.72 5.53
C LEU A 174 10.75 -12.65 4.44
N ALA A 175 11.87 -12.31 3.82
CA ALA A 175 11.94 -11.28 2.77
C ALA A 175 11.49 -11.83 1.38
N GLU A 176 10.27 -12.35 1.30
CA GLU A 176 9.67 -12.91 0.09
C GLU A 176 8.38 -12.15 -0.28
N GLY A 177 8.12 -11.95 -1.56
CA GLY A 177 6.94 -11.21 -2.04
C GLY A 177 6.90 -9.79 -1.47
N GLN A 178 5.86 -9.46 -0.71
CA GLN A 178 5.72 -8.19 0.00
C GLN A 178 6.27 -8.23 1.45
N GLY A 179 6.70 -9.41 1.91
CA GLY A 179 7.24 -9.59 3.25
C GLY A 179 8.67 -9.08 3.41
N GLY A 180 9.13 -8.98 4.65
CA GLY A 180 10.46 -8.53 5.05
C GLY A 180 10.42 -7.82 6.39
N LEU A 181 11.42 -6.98 6.66
CA LEU A 181 11.38 -5.98 7.73
C LEU A 181 10.65 -4.75 7.19
N LEU A 182 9.58 -4.34 7.88
CA LEU A 182 8.64 -3.39 7.34
C LEU A 182 8.70 -2.04 8.08
N ASP A 183 7.77 -1.73 8.96
CA ASP A 183 7.77 -0.43 9.61
C ASP A 183 8.68 -0.35 10.84
N VAL A 184 9.05 0.87 11.20
CA VAL A 184 9.76 1.20 12.44
C VAL A 184 9.12 2.43 13.08
N VAL A 185 8.85 2.36 14.38
CA VAL A 185 8.38 3.51 15.16
C VAL A 185 9.09 3.55 16.51
N LEU A 186 9.29 4.75 17.04
CA LEU A 186 9.80 4.95 18.40
C LEU A 186 8.65 4.98 19.39
N HIS A 187 8.93 4.55 20.62
CA HIS A 187 8.03 4.81 21.74
C HIS A 187 7.85 6.33 21.95
N PRO A 188 6.65 6.83 22.30
CA PRO A 188 6.47 8.27 22.59
C PRO A 188 7.45 8.83 23.62
N ASP A 189 7.82 8.05 24.64
CA ASP A 189 8.84 8.38 25.64
C ASP A 189 10.22 7.79 25.33
N PHE A 190 10.60 7.70 24.04
CA PHE A 190 11.87 7.09 23.63
C PHE A 190 13.08 7.67 24.36
N ALA A 191 13.11 8.97 24.58
CA ALA A 191 14.21 9.62 25.30
C ALA A 191 14.45 9.03 26.71
N LYS A 192 13.42 8.46 27.36
CA LYS A 192 13.52 7.85 28.68
C LYS A 192 13.77 6.34 28.62
N ASN A 193 13.15 5.64 27.68
CA ASN A 193 13.11 4.17 27.69
C ASN A 193 13.88 3.49 26.55
N GLN A 194 14.27 4.25 25.52
CA GLN A 194 14.98 3.80 24.31
C GLN A 194 14.24 2.70 23.52
N PHE A 195 12.92 2.53 23.71
CA PHE A 195 12.16 1.51 23.02
C PHE A 195 11.91 1.89 21.56
N VAL A 196 12.18 0.93 20.66
CA VAL A 196 11.86 0.94 19.25
C VAL A 196 11.01 -0.28 18.91
N TYR A 197 10.13 -0.13 17.92
CA TYR A 197 9.22 -1.17 17.48
C TYR A 197 9.42 -1.42 15.99
N PHE A 198 9.50 -2.69 15.63
CA PHE A 198 9.63 -3.13 14.25
C PHE A 198 8.48 -4.06 13.91
N SER A 199 7.78 -3.79 12.82
CA SER A 199 6.90 -4.76 12.20
C SER A 199 7.64 -5.56 11.14
N TYR A 200 7.34 -6.84 11.03
CA TYR A 200 8.02 -7.72 10.10
C TYR A 200 7.18 -8.94 9.73
N SER A 201 7.56 -9.61 8.66
CA SER A 201 7.01 -10.92 8.31
C SER A 201 7.73 -12.01 9.09
N ALA A 202 7.13 -12.48 10.18
CA ALA A 202 7.58 -13.65 10.92
C ALA A 202 7.37 -14.92 10.10
N VAL A 203 8.25 -15.90 10.27
CA VAL A 203 8.21 -17.18 9.56
C VAL A 203 8.09 -18.33 10.54
N LYS A 204 7.27 -19.33 10.15
CA LYS A 204 7.12 -20.60 10.83
C LYS A 204 7.20 -21.72 9.79
N ASN A 205 7.96 -22.76 10.07
CA ASN A 205 7.94 -23.98 9.26
C ASN A 205 6.91 -24.94 9.84
N GLU A 206 6.06 -25.49 8.96
CA GLU A 206 5.07 -26.53 9.31
C GLU A 206 5.17 -27.63 8.26
N GLY A 207 5.90 -28.71 8.60
CA GLY A 207 6.38 -29.68 7.64
C GLY A 207 7.27 -29.00 6.61
N ASP A 208 7.01 -29.25 5.31
CA ASP A 208 7.74 -28.63 4.19
C ASP A 208 7.23 -27.23 3.83
N GLN A 209 6.20 -26.73 4.50
CA GLN A 209 5.60 -25.44 4.21
C GLN A 209 6.22 -24.33 5.08
N LYS A 210 6.64 -23.25 4.43
CA LYS A 210 6.96 -21.99 5.11
C LYS A 210 5.68 -21.15 5.22
N LEU A 211 5.23 -20.92 6.42
CA LEU A 211 4.12 -20.01 6.71
C LEU A 211 4.66 -18.70 7.22
N SER A 212 3.91 -17.61 7.01
CA SER A 212 4.32 -16.30 7.49
C SER A 212 3.13 -15.47 7.98
N THR A 213 3.41 -14.55 8.88
CA THR A 213 2.42 -13.60 9.39
C THR A 213 3.07 -12.26 9.69
N THR A 214 2.26 -11.26 10.03
CA THR A 214 2.74 -9.97 10.55
C THR A 214 3.03 -10.11 12.04
N ALA A 215 4.23 -9.73 12.45
CA ALA A 215 4.64 -9.69 13.85
C ALA A 215 5.25 -8.34 14.22
N ILE A 216 5.24 -8.03 15.52
CA ILE A 216 5.83 -6.82 16.08
C ILE A 216 6.88 -7.20 17.12
N MET A 217 8.09 -6.72 16.92
CA MET A 217 9.18 -6.78 17.90
C MET A 217 9.35 -5.42 18.56
N ARG A 218 9.40 -5.39 19.88
CA ARG A 218 9.92 -4.27 20.67
C ARG A 218 11.36 -4.56 21.09
N ALA A 219 12.23 -3.58 21.02
CA ALA A 219 13.60 -3.68 21.51
C ALA A 219 14.06 -2.34 22.11
N LYS A 220 15.17 -2.34 22.82
CA LYS A 220 15.89 -1.10 23.20
C LYS A 220 17.00 -0.82 22.21
N LEU A 221 17.13 0.42 21.79
CA LEU A 221 18.26 0.88 21.00
C LEU A 221 19.40 1.32 21.91
N ALA A 222 20.50 0.55 21.93
CA ALA A 222 21.70 0.85 22.67
C ALA A 222 22.87 1.08 21.70
N GLY A 223 23.19 2.34 21.42
CA GLY A 223 24.14 2.70 20.35
C GLY A 223 23.68 2.21 18.99
N ASN A 224 24.43 1.27 18.41
CA ASN A 224 24.09 0.64 17.11
C ASN A 224 23.64 -0.82 17.26
N THR A 225 23.10 -1.19 18.41
CA THR A 225 22.64 -2.54 18.71
C THR A 225 21.23 -2.51 19.32
N LEU A 226 20.37 -3.41 18.88
CA LEU A 226 19.09 -3.68 19.53
C LEU A 226 19.30 -4.71 20.64
N THR A 227 18.84 -4.38 21.82
CA THR A 227 18.88 -5.23 23.02
C THR A 227 17.46 -5.40 23.58
N ASP A 228 17.26 -6.31 24.53
CA ASP A 228 15.96 -6.54 25.19
C ASP A 228 14.82 -6.79 24.18
N GLN A 229 15.13 -7.59 23.14
CA GLN A 229 14.17 -7.90 22.08
C GLN A 229 13.03 -8.78 22.62
N LYS A 230 11.80 -8.37 22.35
CA LYS A 230 10.60 -9.11 22.69
C LYS A 230 9.61 -9.04 21.54
N VAL A 231 9.14 -10.19 21.09
CA VAL A 231 7.95 -10.25 20.22
C VAL A 231 6.73 -9.96 21.09
N ILE A 232 6.04 -8.87 20.79
CA ILE A 232 4.88 -8.40 21.56
C ILE A 232 3.55 -8.68 20.89
N PHE A 233 3.58 -9.02 19.61
CA PHE A 233 2.38 -9.37 18.83
C PHE A 233 2.76 -10.26 17.65
N GLU A 234 1.95 -11.29 17.41
CA GLU A 234 1.96 -12.13 16.21
C GLU A 234 0.53 -12.33 15.75
N ALA A 235 0.23 -11.95 14.51
CA ALA A 235 -1.10 -12.12 13.95
C ALA A 235 -1.37 -13.57 13.60
N MET A 236 -2.57 -14.06 13.93
CA MET A 236 -3.00 -15.43 13.67
C MET A 236 -4.22 -15.48 12.75
N PRO A 237 -4.29 -16.48 11.88
CA PRO A 237 -3.32 -17.57 11.65
C PRO A 237 -2.11 -17.13 10.79
N TYR A 238 -1.08 -17.94 10.80
CA TYR A 238 -0.03 -17.90 9.79
C TYR A 238 -0.57 -18.36 8.44
N SER A 239 -0.06 -17.78 7.34
CA SER A 239 -0.50 -18.07 5.97
C SER A 239 0.68 -18.43 5.07
N LYS A 240 0.44 -19.23 4.05
CA LYS A 240 1.43 -19.51 3.00
C LYS A 240 1.63 -18.35 2.01
N THR A 241 0.71 -17.40 1.98
CA THR A 241 0.79 -16.24 1.07
C THR A 241 1.93 -15.29 1.45
N ARG A 242 2.43 -14.54 0.45
CA ARG A 242 3.57 -13.61 0.57
C ARG A 242 3.18 -12.16 0.29
N HIS A 243 1.90 -11.84 0.47
CA HIS A 243 1.38 -10.49 0.23
C HIS A 243 0.38 -10.07 1.31
N HIS A 244 0.01 -8.78 1.29
CA HIS A 244 -0.94 -8.13 2.19
C HIS A 244 -0.60 -8.32 3.67
N TYR A 245 0.59 -7.87 4.07
CA TYR A 245 1.00 -7.91 5.49
C TYR A 245 0.45 -6.75 6.31
N GLY A 246 -0.03 -5.65 5.68
CA GLY A 246 -0.35 -4.40 6.37
C GLY A 246 0.90 -3.78 6.98
N SER A 247 1.11 -3.99 8.30
CA SER A 247 2.35 -3.77 9.05
C SER A 247 2.64 -2.32 9.45
N ARG A 248 1.78 -1.35 9.18
CA ARG A 248 1.97 0.01 9.67
C ARG A 248 1.62 0.14 11.14
N MET A 249 2.38 0.99 11.81
CA MET A 249 2.27 1.23 13.24
C MET A 249 2.15 2.73 13.54
N ALA A 250 1.35 3.06 14.56
CA ALA A 250 1.28 4.41 15.13
C ALA A 250 0.91 4.35 16.61
N PHE A 251 1.50 5.23 17.41
CA PHE A 251 1.05 5.45 18.78
C PHE A 251 0.01 6.57 18.83
N ASP A 252 -1.03 6.39 19.64
CA ASP A 252 -1.98 7.46 19.94
C ASP A 252 -1.49 8.38 21.07
N ASN A 253 -2.32 9.36 21.45
CA ASN A 253 -1.99 10.30 22.55
C ASN A 253 -2.00 9.66 23.95
N LYS A 254 -2.56 8.44 24.08
CA LYS A 254 -2.62 7.70 25.34
C LYS A 254 -1.53 6.66 25.47
N GLY A 255 -0.65 6.55 24.46
CA GLY A 255 0.44 5.58 24.43
C GLY A 255 0.02 4.17 23.99
N TYR A 256 -1.16 4.00 23.42
CA TYR A 256 -1.55 2.73 22.79
C TYR A 256 -0.92 2.59 21.42
N LEU A 257 -0.40 1.41 21.13
CA LEU A 257 0.15 1.03 19.85
C LEU A 257 -0.94 0.49 18.93
N PHE A 258 -1.17 1.16 17.80
CA PHE A 258 -2.01 0.67 16.72
C PHE A 258 -1.15 -0.04 15.68
N VAL A 259 -1.65 -1.19 15.20
CA VAL A 259 -0.96 -2.04 14.23
C VAL A 259 -1.94 -2.48 13.16
N SER A 260 -1.60 -2.29 11.89
CA SER A 260 -2.39 -2.83 10.78
C SER A 260 -1.91 -4.22 10.37
N VAL A 261 -2.85 -5.11 10.07
CA VAL A 261 -2.60 -6.45 9.52
C VAL A 261 -3.46 -6.62 8.27
N GLY A 262 -2.85 -7.01 7.16
CA GLY A 262 -3.57 -7.28 5.92
C GLY A 262 -4.25 -8.65 5.93
N GLU A 263 -5.21 -8.85 5.01
CA GLU A 263 -6.06 -10.04 4.94
C GLU A 263 -5.37 -11.26 4.32
N ARG A 264 -4.12 -11.11 3.85
CA ARG A 264 -3.25 -12.15 3.28
C ARG A 264 -3.69 -12.68 1.89
N GLY A 265 -4.68 -12.04 1.24
CA GLY A 265 -4.99 -12.15 -0.19
C GLY A 265 -5.92 -13.27 -0.62
N ASN A 266 -5.80 -14.47 -0.11
CA ASN A 266 -6.56 -15.61 -0.63
C ASN A 266 -7.77 -16.00 0.22
N GLU A 267 -7.88 -15.47 1.41
CA GLU A 267 -8.89 -15.84 2.38
C GLU A 267 -9.86 -14.67 2.61
N LYS A 268 -10.78 -14.48 1.66
CA LYS A 268 -11.71 -13.34 1.61
C LYS A 268 -12.63 -13.23 2.84
N GLU A 269 -12.77 -14.29 3.62
CA GLU A 269 -13.61 -14.33 4.81
C GLU A 269 -12.91 -13.72 6.03
N ASN A 270 -11.58 -13.76 6.06
CA ASN A 270 -10.78 -13.29 7.19
C ASN A 270 -11.09 -11.86 7.62
N PRO A 271 -11.21 -10.86 6.72
CA PRO A 271 -11.47 -9.48 7.12
C PRO A 271 -12.76 -9.30 7.91
N GLN A 272 -13.79 -10.10 7.61
CA GLN A 272 -15.11 -10.02 8.24
C GLN A 272 -15.23 -10.85 9.52
N SER A 273 -14.32 -11.81 9.74
CA SER A 273 -14.29 -12.64 10.94
C SER A 273 -13.48 -11.99 12.05
N ILE A 274 -14.06 -11.78 13.22
CA ILE A 274 -13.33 -11.28 14.40
C ILE A 274 -12.59 -12.38 15.18
N ALA A 275 -12.67 -13.63 14.73
CA ALA A 275 -11.97 -14.77 15.33
C ALA A 275 -10.49 -14.90 14.93
N ASN A 276 -10.03 -14.08 13.98
CA ASN A 276 -8.66 -14.04 13.50
C ASN A 276 -8.12 -12.59 13.43
N ASP A 277 -6.79 -12.45 13.27
CA ASP A 277 -6.14 -11.15 13.27
C ASP A 277 -5.95 -10.54 11.86
N LEU A 278 -6.42 -11.20 10.79
CA LEU A 278 -6.15 -10.85 9.40
C LEU A 278 -7.19 -9.85 8.85
N GLY A 279 -6.73 -8.80 8.18
CA GLY A 279 -7.59 -7.70 7.69
C GLY A 279 -8.15 -6.82 8.81
N LYS A 280 -7.28 -6.43 9.75
CA LYS A 280 -7.63 -5.72 10.98
C LYS A 280 -6.70 -4.53 11.24
N VAL A 281 -7.18 -3.60 12.06
CA VAL A 281 -6.34 -2.72 12.86
C VAL A 281 -6.46 -3.17 14.32
N HIS A 282 -5.33 -3.45 14.93
CA HIS A 282 -5.20 -3.86 16.33
C HIS A 282 -4.82 -2.68 17.20
N ARG A 283 -5.22 -2.68 18.47
CA ARG A 283 -4.77 -1.74 19.49
C ARG A 283 -4.24 -2.51 20.70
N LEU A 284 -3.02 -2.16 21.09
CA LEU A 284 -2.26 -2.82 22.15
C LEU A 284 -1.70 -1.78 23.13
N TYR A 285 -1.36 -2.20 24.33
CA TYR A 285 -0.37 -1.49 25.13
C TYR A 285 1.02 -1.59 24.47
N ASP A 286 1.94 -0.75 24.88
CA ASP A 286 3.34 -0.70 24.42
C ASP A 286 4.11 -2.01 24.63
N ASP A 287 3.66 -2.86 25.54
CA ASP A 287 4.26 -4.16 25.87
C ASP A 287 3.51 -5.37 25.24
N GLY A 288 2.48 -5.11 24.42
CA GLY A 288 1.66 -6.12 23.74
C GLY A 288 0.45 -6.62 24.50
N ARG A 289 0.24 -6.20 25.75
CA ARG A 289 -1.02 -6.49 26.47
C ARG A 289 -2.20 -5.86 25.75
N ILE A 290 -3.37 -6.49 25.92
CA ILE A 290 -4.61 -6.05 25.28
C ILE A 290 -5.33 -5.07 26.21
N PRO A 291 -5.69 -3.85 25.73
CA PRO A 291 -6.47 -2.87 26.50
C PRO A 291 -7.86 -3.42 26.84
N GLU A 292 -8.27 -3.25 28.10
CA GLU A 292 -9.55 -3.76 28.63
C GLU A 292 -10.77 -3.11 27.98
N ASP A 293 -10.60 -1.94 27.40
CA ASP A 293 -11.65 -1.17 26.71
C ASP A 293 -11.65 -1.41 25.18
N ASN A 294 -10.91 -2.41 24.67
CA ASN A 294 -11.01 -2.79 23.26
C ASN A 294 -12.44 -3.30 22.93
N PRO A 295 -12.95 -3.06 21.71
CA PRO A 295 -14.34 -3.30 21.37
C PRO A 295 -14.78 -4.78 21.53
N PHE A 296 -13.88 -5.72 21.29
CA PHE A 296 -14.18 -7.14 21.27
C PHE A 296 -13.53 -7.92 22.42
N VAL A 297 -12.91 -7.25 23.39
CA VAL A 297 -12.14 -7.92 24.47
C VAL A 297 -12.99 -8.84 25.35
N LYS A 298 -14.29 -8.60 25.45
CA LYS A 298 -15.23 -9.41 26.25
C LYS A 298 -15.83 -10.58 25.47
N ASP A 299 -15.69 -10.61 24.15
CA ASP A 299 -16.18 -11.69 23.31
C ASP A 299 -15.14 -12.84 23.27
N LYS A 300 -15.52 -14.01 23.81
CA LYS A 300 -14.65 -15.19 23.88
C LYS A 300 -14.30 -15.77 22.50
N ASN A 301 -15.10 -15.46 21.48
CA ASN A 301 -14.90 -15.92 20.11
C ASN A 301 -14.11 -14.89 19.26
N ALA A 302 -13.74 -13.75 19.82
CA ALA A 302 -13.03 -12.71 19.13
C ALA A 302 -11.56 -12.60 19.57
N ARG A 303 -10.72 -12.05 18.70
CA ARG A 303 -9.38 -11.61 19.05
C ARG A 303 -9.50 -10.27 19.78
N GLY A 304 -9.23 -10.25 21.08
CA GLY A 304 -9.43 -9.08 21.95
C GLY A 304 -8.58 -7.85 21.56
N SER A 305 -7.50 -8.05 20.78
CA SER A 305 -6.66 -6.96 20.29
C SER A 305 -7.30 -6.16 19.15
N ILE A 306 -8.32 -6.67 18.48
CA ILE A 306 -8.99 -6.00 17.35
C ILE A 306 -9.60 -4.68 17.79
N TYR A 307 -9.27 -3.59 17.06
CA TYR A 307 -9.87 -2.29 17.22
C TYR A 307 -10.88 -1.96 16.10
N SER A 308 -10.54 -2.33 14.85
CA SER A 308 -11.44 -2.29 13.69
C SER A 308 -11.16 -3.47 12.75
N TYR A 309 -12.10 -3.78 11.86
CA TYR A 309 -12.05 -4.94 10.99
C TYR A 309 -12.60 -4.64 9.59
N GLY A 310 -12.55 -5.61 8.68
CA GLY A 310 -13.01 -5.40 7.31
C GLY A 310 -12.01 -4.65 6.44
N HIS A 311 -10.72 -4.69 6.76
CA HIS A 311 -9.63 -4.09 6.00
C HIS A 311 -9.05 -5.06 4.98
N ARG A 312 -8.56 -4.54 3.86
CA ARG A 312 -7.83 -5.34 2.88
C ARG A 312 -6.33 -5.36 3.15
N ASN A 313 -5.65 -4.25 2.96
CA ASN A 313 -4.19 -4.15 3.12
C ASN A 313 -3.77 -2.71 3.44
N PRO A 314 -3.90 -2.26 4.69
CA PRO A 314 -3.47 -0.93 5.08
C PRO A 314 -1.96 -0.77 4.97
N GLN A 315 -1.49 0.20 4.17
CA GLN A 315 -0.08 0.43 3.86
C GLN A 315 0.44 1.78 4.35
N GLY A 316 -0.42 2.61 4.91
CA GLY A 316 -0.09 3.83 5.61
C GLY A 316 -0.89 3.96 6.88
N MET A 317 -0.28 4.49 7.94
CA MET A 317 -0.93 4.78 9.21
C MET A 317 -0.22 5.94 9.90
N LEU A 318 -1.00 6.86 10.45
CA LEU A 318 -0.49 7.93 11.29
C LEU A 318 -1.52 8.35 12.33
N LYS A 319 -1.04 9.05 13.35
CA LYS A 319 -1.88 9.81 14.26
C LYS A 319 -2.06 11.21 13.70
N HIS A 320 -3.32 11.67 13.56
CA HIS A 320 -3.63 13.03 13.12
C HIS A 320 -3.07 14.05 14.13
N PRO A 321 -2.29 15.05 13.68
CA PRO A 321 -1.52 15.91 14.59
C PRO A 321 -2.41 16.78 15.52
N VAL A 322 -3.63 17.10 15.08
CA VAL A 322 -4.56 17.96 15.83
C VAL A 322 -5.59 17.14 16.60
N THR A 323 -6.30 16.21 15.94
CA THR A 323 -7.41 15.46 16.56
C THR A 323 -6.94 14.25 17.37
N GLY A 324 -5.73 13.74 17.11
CA GLY A 324 -5.21 12.51 17.72
C GLY A 324 -5.81 11.22 17.17
N GLU A 325 -6.72 11.29 16.22
CA GLU A 325 -7.33 10.15 15.55
C GLU A 325 -6.29 9.37 14.74
N ILE A 326 -6.46 8.05 14.64
CA ILE A 326 -5.63 7.22 13.77
C ILE A 326 -6.22 7.22 12.36
N TRP A 327 -5.41 7.61 11.40
CA TRP A 327 -5.73 7.58 9.98
C TRP A 327 -4.94 6.50 9.28
N THR A 328 -5.57 5.84 8.30
CA THR A 328 -4.92 4.81 7.49
C THR A 328 -5.32 4.94 6.03
N ASN A 329 -4.40 4.58 5.13
CA ASN A 329 -4.74 4.30 3.75
C ASN A 329 -4.52 2.82 3.46
N GLU A 330 -5.29 2.28 2.53
CA GLU A 330 -5.18 0.87 2.18
C GLU A 330 -5.31 0.61 0.69
N HIS A 331 -4.69 -0.48 0.25
CA HIS A 331 -4.79 -0.92 -1.12
C HIS A 331 -6.14 -1.59 -1.39
N GLY A 332 -6.86 -1.08 -2.37
CA GLY A 332 -7.90 -1.81 -3.06
C GLY A 332 -7.31 -2.88 -4.00
N PRO A 333 -8.16 -3.57 -4.75
CA PRO A 333 -7.71 -4.48 -5.81
C PRO A 333 -7.31 -3.68 -7.07
N ARG A 334 -8.00 -3.85 -8.17
CA ARG A 334 -7.83 -2.99 -9.35
C ARG A 334 -8.74 -1.76 -9.21
N GLY A 335 -8.20 -0.67 -8.65
CA GLY A 335 -8.94 0.51 -8.18
C GLY A 335 -9.49 0.34 -6.76
N GLY A 336 -10.07 1.42 -6.22
CA GLY A 336 -10.70 1.41 -4.90
C GLY A 336 -9.71 1.34 -3.74
N ASP A 337 -8.52 1.91 -3.89
CA ASP A 337 -7.68 2.25 -2.74
C ASP A 337 -8.40 3.30 -1.90
N GLU A 338 -8.20 3.29 -0.57
CA GLU A 338 -8.99 4.08 0.35
C GLU A 338 -8.15 4.89 1.34
N LEU A 339 -8.70 6.02 1.77
CA LEU A 339 -8.24 6.79 2.93
C LEU A 339 -9.31 6.73 4.01
N ASN A 340 -8.96 6.28 5.21
CA ASN A 340 -9.90 6.01 6.29
C ASN A 340 -9.47 6.65 7.62
N ILE A 341 -10.44 7.06 8.46
CA ILE A 341 -10.25 7.32 9.89
C ILE A 341 -10.62 6.06 10.64
N VAL A 342 -9.71 5.55 11.46
CA VAL A 342 -9.91 4.30 12.21
C VAL A 342 -10.81 4.53 13.41
N LYS A 343 -11.99 3.90 13.42
CA LYS A 343 -12.99 4.00 14.48
C LYS A 343 -13.08 2.69 15.28
N LYS A 344 -13.35 2.83 16.58
CA LYS A 344 -13.49 1.71 17.51
C LYS A 344 -14.67 0.80 17.13
N GLY A 345 -14.40 -0.49 16.91
CA GLY A 345 -15.41 -1.50 16.59
C GLY A 345 -15.97 -1.45 15.18
N ALA A 346 -15.48 -0.53 14.34
CA ALA A 346 -16.02 -0.32 13.00
C ALA A 346 -15.60 -1.38 11.99
N ASN A 347 -16.49 -1.66 11.02
CA ASN A 347 -16.27 -2.54 9.88
C ASN A 347 -16.05 -1.71 8.60
N TYR A 348 -14.88 -1.86 7.96
CA TYR A 348 -14.52 -1.18 6.71
C TYR A 348 -14.92 -1.92 5.44
N GLY A 349 -15.65 -3.02 5.60
CA GLY A 349 -16.47 -3.63 4.57
C GLY A 349 -15.79 -4.57 3.59
N TRP A 350 -14.46 -4.60 3.49
CA TRP A 350 -13.79 -5.54 2.59
C TRP A 350 -14.10 -7.01 2.95
N PRO A 351 -14.45 -7.89 2.01
CA PRO A 351 -14.69 -7.68 0.56
C PRO A 351 -16.19 -7.51 0.21
N ILE A 352 -17.06 -7.25 1.18
CA ILE A 352 -18.53 -7.12 0.99
C ILE A 352 -18.87 -5.86 0.20
N ILE A 353 -18.19 -4.75 0.50
CA ILE A 353 -18.22 -3.51 -0.28
C ILE A 353 -16.85 -3.22 -0.85
N CYS A 354 -16.79 -2.65 -2.06
CA CYS A 354 -15.54 -2.31 -2.73
C CYS A 354 -15.77 -1.34 -3.89
N TYR A 355 -14.90 -0.36 -4.07
CA TYR A 355 -14.90 0.54 -5.22
C TYR A 355 -14.11 0.00 -6.41
N GLY A 356 -13.32 -1.04 -6.23
CA GLY A 356 -12.50 -1.66 -7.26
C GLY A 356 -13.12 -2.95 -7.82
N ILE A 357 -12.41 -3.53 -8.78
CA ILE A 357 -12.76 -4.80 -9.40
C ILE A 357 -11.61 -5.80 -9.27
N ASN A 358 -11.85 -7.07 -9.53
CA ASN A 358 -10.79 -8.08 -9.59
C ASN A 358 -9.78 -7.75 -10.72
N TYR A 359 -8.58 -8.31 -10.62
CA TYR A 359 -7.55 -8.11 -11.64
C TYR A 359 -7.94 -8.69 -13.00
N ASP A 360 -8.79 -9.73 -13.04
CA ASP A 360 -9.38 -10.30 -14.26
C ASP A 360 -10.51 -9.44 -14.87
N GLY A 361 -10.84 -8.31 -14.24
CA GLY A 361 -11.87 -7.39 -14.69
C GLY A 361 -13.29 -7.70 -14.22
N LYS A 362 -13.50 -8.79 -13.49
CA LYS A 362 -14.81 -9.13 -12.91
C LYS A 362 -15.08 -8.34 -11.64
N PRO A 363 -16.33 -8.00 -11.33
CA PRO A 363 -16.66 -7.37 -10.06
C PRO A 363 -16.35 -8.33 -8.89
N ILE A 364 -15.86 -7.77 -7.78
CA ILE A 364 -15.72 -8.47 -6.50
C ILE A 364 -17.09 -8.54 -5.83
N THR A 365 -17.76 -7.41 -5.84
CA THR A 365 -19.11 -7.18 -5.33
C THR A 365 -19.77 -6.09 -6.19
N ASN A 366 -21.09 -6.02 -6.16
CA ASN A 366 -21.86 -4.93 -6.79
C ASN A 366 -22.16 -3.80 -5.77
N LEU A 367 -21.67 -3.92 -4.55
CA LEU A 367 -21.93 -2.95 -3.47
C LEU A 367 -20.70 -2.06 -3.23
N THR A 368 -20.90 -0.76 -3.25
CA THR A 368 -19.93 0.22 -2.81
C THR A 368 -20.21 0.72 -1.40
N ALA A 369 -21.43 0.52 -0.90
CA ALA A 369 -21.85 0.88 0.45
C ALA A 369 -22.83 -0.15 1.01
N LYS A 370 -22.82 -0.34 2.33
CA LYS A 370 -23.78 -1.17 3.07
C LYS A 370 -23.93 -0.63 4.49
N GLU A 371 -25.12 -0.70 5.02
CA GLU A 371 -25.39 -0.33 6.43
C GLU A 371 -24.51 -1.10 7.40
N GLY A 372 -23.97 -0.42 8.41
CA GLY A 372 -23.01 -0.98 9.38
C GLY A 372 -21.57 -1.10 8.87
N MET A 373 -21.27 -0.58 7.67
CA MET A 373 -19.93 -0.53 7.09
C MET A 373 -19.49 0.91 6.84
N GLU A 374 -18.29 1.25 7.28
CA GLU A 374 -17.70 2.58 7.13
C GLU A 374 -17.39 2.89 5.67
N GLN A 375 -17.51 4.15 5.32
CA GLN A 375 -17.14 4.68 4.01
C GLN A 375 -15.83 5.44 4.11
N PRO A 376 -14.94 5.33 3.10
CA PRO A 376 -13.69 6.07 3.10
C PRO A 376 -13.90 7.58 2.94
N LEU A 377 -12.96 8.37 3.46
CA LEU A 377 -12.92 9.83 3.24
C LEU A 377 -12.71 10.16 1.76
N THR A 378 -11.93 9.36 1.08
CA THR A 378 -11.72 9.36 -0.37
C THR A 378 -11.23 8.00 -0.84
N TYR A 379 -11.40 7.73 -2.12
CA TYR A 379 -10.88 6.54 -2.78
C TYR A 379 -10.24 6.91 -4.11
N TRP A 380 -9.38 6.02 -4.64
CA TRP A 380 -8.67 6.25 -5.91
C TRP A 380 -9.10 5.24 -6.97
N LEU A 381 -9.49 5.78 -8.14
CA LEU A 381 -9.72 5.05 -9.38
C LEU A 381 -8.97 5.79 -10.50
N PRO A 382 -7.96 5.17 -11.12
CA PRO A 382 -7.41 3.83 -10.83
C PRO A 382 -6.67 3.77 -9.47
N SER A 383 -6.35 2.54 -9.00
CA SER A 383 -5.50 2.33 -7.83
C SER A 383 -4.15 3.04 -8.00
N ILE A 384 -3.75 3.80 -6.99
CA ILE A 384 -2.43 4.45 -6.92
C ILE A 384 -1.42 3.61 -6.13
N ALA A 385 -1.87 2.55 -5.48
CA ALA A 385 -1.15 1.78 -4.47
C ALA A 385 -0.57 2.72 -3.38
N PRO A 386 -1.43 3.34 -2.53
CA PRO A 386 -1.00 4.30 -1.53
C PRO A 386 -0.08 3.64 -0.50
N SER A 387 0.85 4.39 0.04
CA SER A 387 1.86 3.90 0.97
C SER A 387 1.94 4.77 2.22
N GLY A 388 3.13 5.16 2.67
CA GLY A 388 3.28 6.08 3.79
C GLY A 388 2.52 7.39 3.58
N LEU A 389 2.06 7.99 4.68
CA LEU A 389 1.34 9.26 4.68
C LEU A 389 1.86 10.17 5.79
N ALA A 390 1.76 11.49 5.57
CA ALA A 390 2.14 12.50 6.55
C ALA A 390 1.27 13.76 6.40
N PHE A 391 0.78 14.31 7.49
CA PHE A 391 0.29 15.69 7.50
C PHE A 391 1.46 16.66 7.50
N VAL A 392 1.30 17.77 6.82
CA VAL A 392 2.27 18.85 6.78
C VAL A 392 1.88 19.88 7.85
N ASP A 393 2.64 19.97 8.93
CA ASP A 393 2.41 20.96 9.98
C ASP A 393 3.57 21.97 10.12
N SER A 394 4.69 21.69 9.47
CA SER A 394 5.89 22.53 9.50
C SER A 394 5.69 23.88 8.82
N PRO A 395 6.16 24.99 9.45
CA PRO A 395 6.15 26.32 8.83
C PRO A 395 7.10 26.41 7.62
N LYS A 396 7.96 25.43 7.38
CA LYS A 396 8.82 25.37 6.18
C LYS A 396 8.03 25.19 4.89
N TYR A 397 6.79 24.72 4.96
CA TYR A 397 5.91 24.47 3.82
C TYR A 397 4.58 25.22 3.97
N PRO A 398 4.61 26.57 3.96
CA PRO A 398 3.40 27.36 4.23
C PRO A 398 2.27 27.09 3.25
N GLY A 399 2.60 26.83 1.97
CA GLY A 399 1.61 26.50 0.93
C GLY A 399 1.01 25.08 1.04
N TRP A 400 1.57 24.23 1.89
CA TRP A 400 1.07 22.86 2.11
C TRP A 400 0.57 22.61 3.54
N LYS A 401 0.62 23.63 4.40
CA LYS A 401 0.23 23.48 5.81
C LYS A 401 -1.18 22.90 5.94
N GLY A 402 -1.31 21.85 6.75
CA GLY A 402 -2.58 21.14 6.96
C GLY A 402 -2.95 20.15 5.84
N ASN A 403 -2.16 20.07 4.76
CA ASN A 403 -2.41 19.08 3.71
C ASN A 403 -1.89 17.70 4.12
N LEU A 404 -2.49 16.65 3.55
CA LEU A 404 -2.05 15.28 3.69
C LEU A 404 -1.26 14.87 2.45
N LEU A 405 -0.07 14.31 2.66
CA LEU A 405 0.78 13.76 1.61
C LEU A 405 0.75 12.24 1.67
N ILE A 406 0.61 11.58 0.51
CA ILE A 406 0.51 10.13 0.38
C ILE A 406 1.42 9.66 -0.75
N GLY A 407 2.30 8.69 -0.47
CA GLY A 407 3.16 8.09 -1.49
C GLY A 407 2.37 7.17 -2.42
N SER A 408 2.66 7.21 -3.72
CA SER A 408 2.14 6.28 -4.72
C SER A 408 3.24 5.33 -5.16
N LEU A 409 3.02 4.03 -4.94
CA LEU A 409 3.94 2.99 -5.41
C LEU A 409 3.73 2.69 -6.90
N ARG A 410 2.49 2.73 -7.36
CA ARG A 410 2.15 2.37 -8.75
C ARG A 410 2.62 3.43 -9.74
N PHE A 411 2.22 4.68 -9.52
CA PHE A 411 2.48 5.76 -10.47
C PHE A 411 3.72 6.59 -10.13
N GLN A 412 4.47 6.23 -9.07
CA GLN A 412 5.74 6.84 -8.72
C GLN A 412 5.65 8.36 -8.53
N TYR A 413 4.67 8.80 -7.76
CA TYR A 413 4.48 10.21 -7.41
C TYR A 413 4.10 10.37 -5.93
N LEU A 414 4.14 11.60 -5.45
CA LEU A 414 3.58 12.02 -4.17
C LEU A 414 2.21 12.65 -4.43
N ASN A 415 1.15 12.09 -3.87
CA ASN A 415 -0.18 12.66 -3.94
C ASN A 415 -0.37 13.63 -2.76
N ARG A 416 -0.62 14.90 -3.06
CA ARG A 416 -1.00 15.93 -2.09
C ARG A 416 -2.51 16.05 -2.08
N CYS A 417 -3.11 15.75 -0.93
CA CYS A 417 -4.51 15.96 -0.65
C CYS A 417 -4.68 17.28 0.11
N VAL A 418 -5.34 18.26 -0.50
CA VAL A 418 -5.77 19.49 0.16
C VAL A 418 -6.96 19.16 1.04
N MET A 419 -6.87 19.52 2.34
CA MET A 419 -7.85 19.14 3.34
C MET A 419 -8.68 20.35 3.79
N GLU A 420 -10.00 20.15 3.91
CA GLU A 420 -10.91 21.03 4.65
C GLU A 420 -11.59 20.18 5.74
N GLY A 421 -11.11 20.30 6.97
CA GLY A 421 -11.45 19.36 8.04
C GLY A 421 -11.06 17.93 7.61
N ASN A 422 -12.02 17.02 7.65
CA ASN A 422 -11.82 15.63 7.23
C ASN A 422 -12.16 15.36 5.75
N LYS A 423 -12.33 16.41 4.92
CA LYS A 423 -12.62 16.26 3.49
C LYS A 423 -11.40 16.51 2.65
N VAL A 424 -11.15 15.65 1.67
CA VAL A 424 -10.21 15.88 0.58
C VAL A 424 -10.93 16.71 -0.48
N VAL A 425 -10.58 17.99 -0.61
CA VAL A 425 -11.25 18.91 -1.56
C VAL A 425 -10.49 19.03 -2.88
N LYS A 426 -9.20 18.74 -2.91
CA LYS A 426 -8.37 18.77 -4.11
C LYS A 426 -7.22 17.77 -3.96
N GLN A 427 -6.78 17.22 -5.10
CA GLN A 427 -5.59 16.36 -5.16
C GLN A 427 -4.62 16.87 -6.22
N GLU A 428 -3.33 16.76 -5.94
CA GLU A 428 -2.25 17.12 -6.86
C GLU A 428 -1.13 16.07 -6.79
N ASN A 429 -0.60 15.69 -7.95
CA ASN A 429 0.47 14.70 -8.07
C ASN A 429 1.81 15.36 -8.26
N LEU A 430 2.68 15.24 -7.28
CA LEU A 430 4.02 15.84 -7.19
C LEU A 430 5.11 14.79 -7.36
N LEU A 431 6.36 15.19 -7.51
CA LEU A 431 7.52 14.29 -7.56
C LEU A 431 7.34 13.14 -8.57
N LYS A 432 6.76 13.41 -9.73
CA LYS A 432 6.49 12.39 -10.74
C LYS A 432 7.80 11.73 -11.21
N ASN A 433 7.77 10.39 -11.29
CA ASN A 433 8.88 9.54 -11.75
C ASN A 433 10.14 9.56 -10.84
N VAL A 434 10.02 9.99 -9.57
CA VAL A 434 11.13 9.94 -8.61
C VAL A 434 11.41 8.48 -8.18
N GLY A 435 10.45 7.60 -8.38
CA GLY A 435 10.48 6.19 -8.03
C GLY A 435 9.26 5.79 -7.19
N ARG A 436 9.21 4.54 -6.78
CA ARG A 436 8.12 4.00 -5.95
C ARG A 436 8.21 4.60 -4.54
N LEU A 437 7.40 5.62 -4.24
CA LEU A 437 7.42 6.27 -2.94
C LEU A 437 6.80 5.34 -1.88
N ARG A 438 7.64 4.86 -0.95
CA ARG A 438 7.22 3.90 0.08
C ARG A 438 6.81 4.58 1.38
N ASN A 439 7.50 5.62 1.78
CA ASN A 439 7.22 6.30 3.05
C ASN A 439 7.43 7.81 2.92
N ILE A 440 6.71 8.55 3.75
CA ILE A 440 6.91 9.97 3.96
C ILE A 440 6.81 10.26 5.45
N LYS A 441 7.73 11.07 5.97
CA LYS A 441 7.76 11.52 7.36
C LYS A 441 8.24 12.95 7.44
N GLN A 442 7.72 13.72 8.38
CA GLN A 442 8.28 15.00 8.78
C GLN A 442 9.32 14.75 9.88
N GLY A 443 10.53 15.26 9.68
CA GLY A 443 11.62 15.18 10.64
C GLY A 443 11.48 16.20 11.76
N PRO A 444 12.25 16.06 12.86
CA PRO A 444 12.27 17.02 13.97
C PRO A 444 12.80 18.40 13.54
N ASP A 445 13.56 18.46 12.47
CA ASP A 445 14.04 19.69 11.82
C ASP A 445 12.95 20.40 10.98
N GLY A 446 11.75 19.82 10.93
CA GLY A 446 10.61 20.32 10.17
C GLY A 446 10.65 20.07 8.66
N TYR A 447 11.68 19.40 8.14
CA TYR A 447 11.67 18.98 6.75
C TYR A 447 10.88 17.69 6.54
N LEU A 448 10.34 17.54 5.31
CA LEU A 448 9.71 16.32 4.86
C LEU A 448 10.75 15.41 4.21
N TYR A 449 10.68 14.12 4.53
CA TYR A 449 11.55 13.08 3.99
C TYR A 449 10.71 12.00 3.31
N VAL A 450 11.13 11.58 2.14
CA VAL A 450 10.48 10.49 1.39
C VAL A 450 11.48 9.36 1.14
N SER A 451 11.03 8.13 1.35
CA SER A 451 11.79 6.96 0.92
C SER A 451 11.25 6.41 -0.40
N VAL A 452 12.16 5.96 -1.24
CA VAL A 452 11.87 5.44 -2.59
C VAL A 452 12.45 4.04 -2.70
N GLU A 453 11.59 3.06 -3.00
CA GLU A 453 12.05 1.72 -3.40
C GLU A 453 12.63 1.79 -4.80
N GLU A 454 13.72 1.04 -5.03
CA GLU A 454 14.32 0.94 -6.35
C GLU A 454 14.48 2.34 -7.03
N PRO A 455 15.61 3.02 -6.78
CA PRO A 455 16.92 2.48 -6.39
C PRO A 455 17.27 2.49 -4.90
N GLY A 456 16.34 2.74 -3.99
CA GLY A 456 16.61 2.70 -2.54
C GLY A 456 17.18 3.99 -2.01
N TYR A 457 16.47 5.10 -2.23
CA TYR A 457 16.86 6.45 -1.79
C TYR A 457 15.99 6.97 -0.65
N ILE A 458 16.58 7.89 0.11
CA ILE A 458 15.86 8.80 0.99
C ILE A 458 16.16 10.21 0.51
N PHE A 459 15.11 10.96 0.19
CA PHE A 459 15.19 12.36 -0.20
C PHE A 459 14.59 13.24 0.89
N ARG A 460 15.21 14.40 1.12
CA ARG A 460 14.63 15.53 1.84
C ARG A 460 14.01 16.49 0.83
N LEU A 461 12.81 16.96 1.11
CA LEU A 461 12.12 17.96 0.33
C LEU A 461 12.55 19.35 0.80
N GLN A 462 13.56 19.93 0.17
CA GLN A 462 14.05 21.27 0.50
C GLN A 462 13.11 22.32 -0.11
N PRO A 463 12.43 23.17 0.67
CA PRO A 463 11.69 24.30 0.12
C PRO A 463 12.61 25.22 -0.68
N VAL A 464 12.13 25.64 -1.85
CA VAL A 464 12.78 26.67 -2.66
C VAL A 464 11.95 27.92 -2.51
N ASN A 465 12.55 28.98 -1.98
CA ASN A 465 11.90 30.29 -1.93
C ASN A 465 11.66 30.77 -3.37
N GLN A 466 10.42 31.16 -3.64
CA GLN A 466 10.05 31.83 -4.89
C GLN A 466 10.55 33.25 -4.90
#